data_66531f7a118aebfc63191fa67a996d66
#
_entry.id   66531f7a118aebfc63191fa67a996d66
#
_cell.length_a   1.000
_cell.length_b   1.000
_cell.length_c   1.000
_cell.angle_alpha   90.00
_cell.angle_beta   90.00
_cell.angle_gamma   90.00
#
_symmetry.space_group_name_H-M   'P 1'
#
loop_
_entity.id
_entity.type
_entity.pdbx_description
1 polymer ?
#
loop_
_entity_poly.entity_id
_entity_poly.type
_entity_poly.pdbx_seq_one_letter_code
_entity_poly.pdbx_strand_id
1 'polypeptide(L)'
;MAVNNIVKRLQNIMRQDAGINGDAQRIEQMTWMFFLKVYDTQEETWEYKASKERTTFESIIPEELRWRNWAIDEKDGDAMTGDALLSFINDKLFPTLKGLEVTRETPRSKAIVKEVFEDLNQYMKNGILLRQVVNVINEIEFDDATDRHMFGDIYEGILKDLQSAGNAGEFYTPRALTDFIIQQLSPVLGETVGDFTSGTGGFLTSALNYLQKQVKTTDDRRLFQKAVIGQEWKPLPYLLSITNLLLHDVESPNIRHCDSLGTKMSDFKEEDKVNVIAMNPPYGGSTDAASKSNFPMEFRSSETADLFMVLIMYRLKANGRAAVIVPDGFLFGTDGAKLAIKQKMLRDFNLHTIIRLPGSIFAPYTSIATNILFFNNERAEGAEEGFSTNKTWFYRLDMPEGYKHFSKTKSMRLEHCQPICDWWNDRKEIASDELGEKARCFTAKELTEMDFNFDQCKFPKDEEEILPPAELLANYFKKRKALDDEIDKTLAEIQKILGIEINIDKQL
;
A
#
# COMPACT_ATOMS: atom_id res chain seq x y z
N MET A 1 2.86 -1.46 -26.61
CA MET A 1 1.38 -1.61 -26.40
C MET A 1 1.00 -0.89 -25.12
N ALA A 2 -0.15 -0.24 -25.03
CA ALA A 2 -0.51 0.46 -23.78
C ALA A 2 -0.75 -0.57 -22.65
N VAL A 3 -0.08 -0.38 -21.53
CA VAL A 3 -0.11 -1.16 -20.29
C VAL A 3 -1.52 -1.62 -19.87
N ASN A 4 -2.50 -0.71 -19.96
CA ASN A 4 -3.92 -1.02 -19.71
C ASN A 4 -4.51 -2.12 -20.60
N ASN A 5 -3.86 -2.48 -21.71
CA ASN A 5 -4.36 -3.51 -22.62
C ASN A 5 -3.98 -4.91 -22.13
N ILE A 6 -2.78 -5.09 -21.57
CA ILE A 6 -2.28 -6.39 -21.09
C ILE A 6 -3.11 -6.87 -19.89
N VAL A 7 -3.27 -6.01 -18.88
CA VAL A 7 -4.06 -6.34 -17.67
C VAL A 7 -5.51 -6.68 -18.05
N LYS A 8 -6.14 -5.90 -18.93
CA LYS A 8 -7.49 -6.18 -19.43
C LYS A 8 -7.58 -7.49 -20.18
N ARG A 9 -6.58 -7.82 -21.02
CA ARG A 9 -6.52 -9.09 -21.74
C ARG A 9 -6.46 -10.27 -20.77
N LEU A 10 -5.54 -10.22 -19.78
CA LEU A 10 -5.41 -11.24 -18.75
C LEU A 10 -6.73 -11.42 -17.99
N GLN A 11 -7.32 -10.34 -17.51
CA GLN A 11 -8.60 -10.39 -16.81
C GLN A 11 -9.73 -10.95 -17.67
N ASN A 12 -9.79 -10.60 -18.95
CA ASN A 12 -10.83 -11.09 -19.87
C ASN A 12 -10.70 -12.59 -20.15
N ILE A 13 -9.48 -13.12 -20.26
CA ILE A 13 -9.24 -14.56 -20.38
C ILE A 13 -9.70 -15.27 -19.10
N MET A 14 -9.27 -14.79 -17.95
CA MET A 14 -9.60 -15.42 -16.65
C MET A 14 -11.09 -15.34 -16.28
N ARG A 15 -11.83 -14.32 -16.75
CA ARG A 15 -13.29 -14.25 -16.55
C ARG A 15 -14.06 -15.38 -17.23
N GLN A 16 -13.47 -16.04 -18.22
CA GLN A 16 -14.09 -17.19 -18.91
C GLN A 16 -13.84 -18.51 -18.17
N ASP A 17 -12.97 -18.52 -17.17
CA ASP A 17 -12.63 -19.73 -16.42
C ASP A 17 -13.60 -19.93 -15.25
N ALA A 18 -14.19 -21.14 -15.16
CA ALA A 18 -15.17 -21.50 -14.13
C ALA A 18 -14.56 -21.59 -12.71
N GLY A 19 -13.25 -21.63 -12.57
CA GLY A 19 -12.57 -21.73 -11.28
C GLY A 19 -12.31 -20.37 -10.62
N ILE A 20 -12.48 -19.27 -11.36
CA ILE A 20 -12.18 -17.93 -10.86
C ILE A 20 -13.43 -17.14 -10.52
N ASN A 21 -13.60 -16.84 -9.24
CA ASN A 21 -14.75 -16.12 -8.69
C ASN A 21 -14.32 -14.74 -8.15
N GLY A 22 -14.29 -13.73 -9.01
CA GLY A 22 -14.05 -12.35 -8.59
C GLY A 22 -12.62 -11.82 -8.83
N ASP A 23 -12.43 -10.53 -8.52
CA ASP A 23 -11.20 -9.81 -8.84
C ASP A 23 -10.01 -10.25 -7.96
N ALA A 24 -10.24 -10.56 -6.69
CA ALA A 24 -9.18 -11.01 -5.78
C ALA A 24 -8.49 -12.29 -6.28
N GLN A 25 -9.28 -13.30 -6.71
CA GLN A 25 -8.71 -14.54 -7.25
C GLN A 25 -8.00 -14.33 -8.60
N ARG A 26 -8.51 -13.41 -9.45
CA ARG A 26 -7.80 -13.05 -10.70
C ARG A 26 -6.44 -12.45 -10.43
N ILE A 27 -6.37 -11.59 -9.42
CA ILE A 27 -5.14 -10.92 -9.05
C ILE A 27 -4.14 -11.92 -8.45
N GLU A 28 -4.58 -12.75 -7.50
CA GLU A 28 -3.73 -13.80 -6.94
C GLU A 28 -3.21 -14.75 -8.04
N GLN A 29 -4.08 -15.16 -8.95
CA GLN A 29 -3.73 -15.99 -10.10
C GLN A 29 -2.69 -15.35 -11.02
N MET A 30 -2.79 -14.06 -11.31
CA MET A 30 -1.78 -13.34 -12.11
C MET A 30 -0.47 -13.20 -11.35
N THR A 31 -0.55 -12.89 -10.05
CA THR A 31 0.62 -12.45 -9.28
C THR A 31 1.63 -13.57 -9.07
N TRP A 32 1.20 -14.83 -8.82
CA TRP A 32 2.16 -15.91 -8.70
C TRP A 32 2.88 -16.21 -10.03
N MET A 33 2.21 -16.07 -11.17
CA MET A 33 2.85 -16.23 -12.49
C MET A 33 3.85 -15.09 -12.74
N PHE A 34 3.48 -13.86 -12.42
CA PHE A 34 4.41 -12.73 -12.49
C PHE A 34 5.61 -12.93 -11.57
N PHE A 35 5.38 -13.36 -10.32
CA PHE A 35 6.47 -13.66 -9.41
C PHE A 35 7.45 -14.67 -9.99
N LEU A 36 6.98 -15.80 -10.51
CA LEU A 36 7.84 -16.81 -11.10
C LEU A 36 8.63 -16.27 -12.29
N LYS A 37 7.99 -15.51 -13.18
CA LYS A 37 8.67 -14.92 -14.33
C LYS A 37 9.73 -13.90 -13.90
N VAL A 38 9.38 -12.99 -12.97
CA VAL A 38 10.34 -11.99 -12.44
C VAL A 38 11.50 -12.70 -11.74
N TYR A 39 11.20 -13.71 -10.92
CA TYR A 39 12.24 -14.46 -10.21
C TYR A 39 13.17 -15.20 -11.17
N ASP A 40 12.63 -15.81 -12.22
CA ASP A 40 13.42 -16.49 -13.25
C ASP A 40 14.35 -15.53 -13.99
N THR A 41 13.91 -14.33 -14.34
CA THR A 41 14.77 -13.28 -14.92
C THR A 41 15.86 -12.81 -13.95
N GLN A 42 15.56 -12.75 -12.64
CA GLN A 42 16.59 -12.46 -11.65
C GLN A 42 17.61 -13.62 -11.53
N GLU A 43 17.16 -14.88 -11.61
CA GLU A 43 18.08 -16.04 -11.64
C GLU A 43 19.02 -15.99 -12.85
N GLU A 44 18.55 -15.63 -14.05
CA GLU A 44 19.42 -15.42 -15.23
C GLU A 44 20.49 -14.35 -14.96
N THR A 45 20.11 -13.27 -14.29
CA THR A 45 21.08 -12.23 -13.89
C THR A 45 22.12 -12.79 -12.90
N TRP A 46 21.70 -13.59 -11.92
CA TRP A 46 22.62 -14.21 -10.96
C TRP A 46 23.50 -15.29 -11.60
N GLU A 47 22.96 -16.10 -12.49
CA GLU A 47 23.72 -17.08 -13.31
C GLU A 47 24.82 -16.38 -14.12
N TYR A 48 24.46 -15.27 -14.78
CA TYR A 48 25.43 -14.49 -15.55
C TYR A 48 26.53 -13.87 -14.67
N LYS A 49 26.18 -13.32 -13.51
CA LYS A 49 27.15 -12.78 -12.54
C LYS A 49 28.10 -13.88 -12.05
N ALA A 50 27.54 -15.03 -11.63
CA ALA A 50 28.33 -16.20 -11.17
C ALA A 50 29.28 -16.70 -12.24
N SER A 51 28.84 -16.78 -13.50
CA SER A 51 29.70 -17.16 -14.63
C SER A 51 30.89 -16.20 -14.81
N LYS A 52 30.64 -14.87 -14.69
CA LYS A 52 31.71 -13.87 -14.77
C LYS A 52 32.72 -13.96 -13.61
N GLU A 53 32.20 -14.24 -12.42
CA GLU A 53 32.99 -14.37 -11.19
C GLU A 53 33.63 -15.76 -11.07
N ARG A 54 33.38 -16.68 -12.02
CA ARG A 54 33.81 -18.08 -12.02
C ARG A 54 33.35 -18.83 -10.76
N THR A 55 32.17 -18.54 -10.28
CA THR A 55 31.48 -19.22 -9.20
C THR A 55 30.32 -20.04 -9.76
N THR A 56 29.73 -20.93 -8.95
CA THR A 56 28.57 -21.74 -9.34
C THR A 56 27.30 -21.09 -8.77
N PHE A 57 26.31 -20.90 -9.59
CA PHE A 57 24.95 -20.54 -9.14
C PHE A 57 24.11 -21.80 -9.03
N GLU A 58 23.43 -21.98 -7.91
CA GLU A 58 22.47 -23.06 -7.70
C GLU A 58 21.10 -22.45 -7.43
N SER A 59 20.12 -22.72 -8.30
CA SER A 59 18.74 -22.34 -8.06
C SER A 59 18.12 -23.19 -6.97
N ILE A 60 17.17 -22.61 -6.20
CA ILE A 60 16.30 -23.38 -5.31
C ILE A 60 15.14 -24.02 -6.08
N ILE A 61 14.79 -23.46 -7.25
CA ILE A 61 13.73 -23.99 -8.10
C ILE A 61 14.34 -25.09 -8.97
N PRO A 62 13.80 -26.34 -8.93
CA PRO A 62 14.22 -27.40 -9.85
C PRO A 62 14.17 -26.94 -11.31
N GLU A 63 15.13 -27.39 -12.11
CA GLU A 63 15.31 -26.91 -13.49
C GLU A 63 14.03 -26.97 -14.32
N GLU A 64 13.32 -28.08 -14.27
CA GLU A 64 12.09 -28.28 -15.04
C GLU A 64 10.91 -27.43 -14.55
N LEU A 65 11.01 -26.77 -13.38
CA LEU A 65 9.99 -25.89 -12.80
C LEU A 65 10.29 -24.41 -12.98
N ARG A 66 11.47 -24.05 -13.48
CA ARG A 66 11.82 -22.67 -13.81
C ARG A 66 10.93 -22.16 -14.91
N TRP A 67 10.49 -20.90 -14.84
CA TRP A 67 9.54 -20.31 -15.80
C TRP A 67 9.98 -20.52 -17.26
N ARG A 68 11.26 -20.30 -17.56
CA ARG A 68 11.85 -20.44 -18.90
C ARG A 68 11.69 -21.85 -19.50
N ASN A 69 11.61 -22.89 -18.67
CA ASN A 69 11.64 -24.29 -19.14
C ASN A 69 10.26 -24.91 -19.37
N TRP A 70 9.15 -24.31 -18.86
CA TRP A 70 7.82 -24.85 -19.07
C TRP A 70 6.82 -23.83 -19.64
N ALA A 71 7.06 -22.54 -19.40
CA ALA A 71 6.11 -21.49 -19.75
C ALA A 71 6.35 -20.92 -21.16
N ILE A 72 7.61 -20.91 -21.63
CA ILE A 72 7.99 -20.40 -22.95
C ILE A 72 7.72 -21.47 -24.00
N ASP A 73 7.14 -21.05 -25.13
CA ASP A 73 6.92 -21.88 -26.30
C ASP A 73 8.05 -21.61 -27.31
N GLU A 74 9.15 -22.37 -27.19
CA GLU A 74 10.33 -22.20 -28.06
C GLU A 74 10.11 -22.71 -29.51
N LYS A 75 9.13 -23.59 -29.69
CA LYS A 75 8.81 -24.21 -30.99
C LYS A 75 7.32 -24.20 -31.20
N ASP A 76 6.80 -23.17 -31.80
CA ASP A 76 5.37 -22.97 -32.11
C ASP A 76 4.50 -24.24 -31.98
N GLY A 77 3.94 -24.49 -30.79
CA GLY A 77 3.01 -25.58 -30.51
C GLY A 77 3.50 -26.73 -29.63
N ASP A 78 4.74 -26.75 -29.14
CA ASP A 78 5.26 -27.80 -28.25
C ASP A 78 4.99 -27.49 -26.75
N ALA A 79 4.53 -26.30 -26.41
CA ALA A 79 4.26 -25.92 -25.03
C ALA A 79 3.06 -26.66 -24.44
N MET A 80 3.17 -27.08 -23.18
CA MET A 80 2.07 -27.76 -22.47
C MET A 80 0.81 -26.90 -22.46
N THR A 81 -0.36 -27.53 -22.72
CA THR A 81 -1.68 -26.90 -22.69
C THR A 81 -2.73 -27.89 -22.17
N GLY A 82 -3.95 -27.43 -21.95
CA GLY A 82 -5.07 -28.28 -21.53
C GLY A 82 -4.79 -28.99 -20.21
N ASP A 83 -5.24 -30.25 -20.10
CA ASP A 83 -5.13 -31.05 -18.87
C ASP A 83 -3.66 -31.31 -18.48
N ALA A 84 -2.76 -31.43 -19.44
CA ALA A 84 -1.34 -31.64 -19.16
C ALA A 84 -0.72 -30.44 -18.41
N LEU A 85 -1.05 -29.20 -18.78
CA LEU A 85 -0.62 -28.01 -18.08
C LEU A 85 -1.24 -27.89 -16.70
N LEU A 86 -2.52 -28.20 -16.56
CA LEU A 86 -3.20 -28.20 -15.25
C LEU A 86 -2.58 -29.21 -14.29
N SER A 87 -2.37 -30.46 -14.74
CA SER A 87 -1.71 -31.48 -13.91
C SER A 87 -0.28 -31.09 -13.56
N PHE A 88 0.49 -30.55 -14.50
CA PHE A 88 1.84 -30.07 -14.23
C PHE A 88 1.84 -29.00 -13.12
N ILE A 89 0.93 -28.03 -13.17
CA ILE A 89 0.88 -26.96 -12.16
C ILE A 89 0.36 -27.47 -10.84
N ASN A 90 -0.76 -28.26 -10.82
CA ASN A 90 -1.41 -28.68 -9.60
C ASN A 90 -0.69 -29.82 -8.89
N ASP A 91 -0.11 -30.78 -9.64
CA ASP A 91 0.43 -32.01 -9.08
C ASP A 91 1.95 -31.97 -8.95
N LYS A 92 2.65 -31.05 -9.67
CA LYS A 92 4.10 -30.97 -9.66
C LYS A 92 4.60 -29.58 -9.21
N LEU A 93 4.27 -28.49 -9.92
CA LEU A 93 4.82 -27.16 -9.67
C LEU A 93 4.49 -26.67 -8.24
N PHE A 94 3.22 -26.53 -7.91
CA PHE A 94 2.78 -26.02 -6.60
C PHE A 94 3.24 -26.92 -5.44
N PRO A 95 3.04 -28.25 -5.46
CA PRO A 95 3.49 -29.11 -4.38
C PRO A 95 5.01 -29.05 -4.16
N THR A 96 5.79 -28.99 -5.23
CA THR A 96 7.26 -28.91 -5.12
C THR A 96 7.70 -27.58 -4.54
N LEU A 97 7.17 -26.44 -5.01
CA LEU A 97 7.55 -25.13 -4.51
C LEU A 97 7.11 -24.91 -3.06
N LYS A 98 5.93 -25.42 -2.66
CA LYS A 98 5.49 -25.46 -1.26
C LYS A 98 6.38 -26.36 -0.38
N GLY A 99 6.86 -27.44 -0.93
CA GLY A 99 7.69 -28.45 -0.25
C GLY A 99 9.19 -28.16 -0.23
N LEU A 100 9.64 -27.02 -0.76
CA LEU A 100 11.08 -26.69 -0.78
C LEU A 100 11.69 -26.74 0.62
N GLU A 101 12.85 -27.36 0.76
CA GLU A 101 13.61 -27.38 2.01
C GLU A 101 14.31 -26.05 2.23
N VAL A 102 13.88 -25.30 3.23
CA VAL A 102 14.47 -24.04 3.65
C VAL A 102 14.97 -24.17 5.08
N THR A 103 16.25 -23.92 5.27
CA THR A 103 16.93 -23.92 6.58
C THR A 103 17.32 -22.49 6.97
N ARG A 104 17.88 -22.33 8.17
CA ARG A 104 18.42 -21.03 8.61
C ARG A 104 19.62 -20.57 7.77
N GLU A 105 20.28 -21.46 7.07
CA GLU A 105 21.44 -21.20 6.21
C GLU A 105 21.02 -20.85 4.76
N THR A 106 19.77 -21.12 4.39
CA THR A 106 19.25 -20.80 3.07
C THR A 106 19.21 -19.28 2.87
N PRO A 107 19.88 -18.74 1.83
CA PRO A 107 19.83 -17.31 1.53
C PRO A 107 18.40 -16.79 1.40
N ARG A 108 18.15 -15.60 1.89
CA ARG A 108 16.81 -14.98 1.86
C ARG A 108 16.22 -14.94 0.45
N SER A 109 17.04 -14.61 -0.57
CA SER A 109 16.63 -14.60 -1.98
C SER A 109 16.06 -15.94 -2.46
N LYS A 110 16.48 -17.05 -1.87
CA LYS A 110 15.96 -18.39 -2.17
C LYS A 110 14.78 -18.76 -1.28
N ALA A 111 14.83 -18.43 0.02
CA ALA A 111 13.77 -18.75 0.99
C ALA A 111 12.41 -18.16 0.62
N ILE A 112 12.40 -16.97 0.01
CA ILE A 112 11.16 -16.27 -0.41
C ILE A 112 10.31 -17.10 -1.37
N VAL A 113 10.89 -17.97 -2.20
CA VAL A 113 10.13 -18.81 -3.13
C VAL A 113 9.16 -19.72 -2.36
N LYS A 114 9.65 -20.43 -1.34
CA LYS A 114 8.80 -21.25 -0.49
C LYS A 114 7.74 -20.43 0.22
N GLU A 115 8.15 -19.34 0.90
CA GLU A 115 7.25 -18.49 1.66
C GLU A 115 6.13 -17.90 0.81
N VAL A 116 6.44 -17.51 -0.42
CA VAL A 116 5.45 -17.01 -1.37
C VAL A 116 4.44 -18.08 -1.75
N PHE A 117 4.91 -19.33 -2.01
CA PHE A 117 4.02 -20.40 -2.46
C PHE A 117 3.24 -21.06 -1.32
N GLU A 118 3.65 -20.93 -0.06
CA GLU A 118 3.05 -21.65 1.08
C GLU A 118 1.52 -21.46 1.15
N ASP A 119 1.04 -20.25 0.99
CA ASP A 119 -0.37 -19.89 1.11
C ASP A 119 -1.10 -19.66 -0.23
N LEU A 120 -0.39 -19.75 -1.35
CA LEU A 120 -0.98 -19.50 -2.67
C LEU A 120 -1.83 -20.66 -3.17
N ASN A 121 -2.83 -20.32 -3.98
CA ASN A 121 -3.68 -21.29 -4.66
C ASN A 121 -3.72 -21.04 -6.17
N GLN A 122 -3.83 -22.14 -6.91
CA GLN A 122 -4.14 -22.12 -8.33
C GLN A 122 -5.65 -22.30 -8.50
N TYR A 123 -6.33 -21.33 -9.10
CA TYR A 123 -7.80 -21.30 -9.21
C TYR A 123 -8.32 -21.75 -10.56
N MET A 124 -7.58 -21.55 -11.66
CA MET A 124 -8.05 -21.87 -13.00
C MET A 124 -8.26 -23.36 -13.19
N LYS A 125 -9.37 -23.72 -13.83
CA LYS A 125 -9.77 -25.09 -14.13
C LYS A 125 -9.68 -25.46 -15.62
N ASN A 126 -9.40 -24.48 -16.47
CA ASN A 126 -9.24 -24.69 -17.91
C ASN A 126 -7.80 -24.45 -18.33
N GLY A 127 -7.07 -25.53 -18.66
CA GLY A 127 -5.66 -25.44 -19.02
C GLY A 127 -5.40 -24.75 -20.37
N ILE A 128 -6.41 -24.65 -21.27
CA ILE A 128 -6.27 -23.87 -22.50
C ILE A 128 -6.29 -22.37 -22.18
N LEU A 129 -7.23 -21.93 -21.33
CA LEU A 129 -7.27 -20.53 -20.86
C LEU A 129 -6.03 -20.19 -20.04
N LEU A 130 -5.56 -21.11 -19.21
CA LEU A 130 -4.33 -20.95 -18.43
C LEU A 130 -3.11 -20.74 -19.34
N ARG A 131 -2.97 -21.54 -20.45
CA ARG A 131 -1.93 -21.34 -21.46
C ARG A 131 -2.03 -19.96 -22.11
N GLN A 132 -3.24 -19.51 -22.46
CA GLN A 132 -3.43 -18.16 -23.00
C GLN A 132 -2.95 -17.08 -22.04
N VAL A 133 -3.21 -17.22 -20.73
CA VAL A 133 -2.72 -16.29 -19.70
C VAL A 133 -1.20 -16.29 -19.67
N VAL A 134 -0.56 -17.48 -19.64
CA VAL A 134 0.91 -17.62 -19.66
C VAL A 134 1.51 -16.97 -20.91
N ASN A 135 0.90 -17.19 -22.08
CA ASN A 135 1.38 -16.58 -23.34
C ASN A 135 1.31 -15.05 -23.30
N VAL A 136 0.23 -14.46 -22.76
CA VAL A 136 0.12 -13.00 -22.60
C VAL A 136 1.19 -12.47 -21.62
N ILE A 137 1.50 -13.22 -20.56
CA ILE A 137 2.57 -12.86 -19.62
C ILE A 137 3.93 -12.93 -20.32
N ASN A 138 4.15 -13.88 -21.22
CA ASN A 138 5.41 -14.01 -21.97
C ASN A 138 5.65 -12.87 -22.97
N GLU A 139 4.60 -12.15 -23.40
CA GLU A 139 4.76 -10.94 -24.23
C GLU A 139 5.46 -9.78 -23.49
N ILE A 140 5.62 -9.88 -22.15
CA ILE A 140 6.29 -8.87 -21.33
C ILE A 140 7.78 -9.26 -21.24
N GLU A 141 8.66 -8.46 -21.81
CA GLU A 141 10.11 -8.64 -21.69
C GLU A 141 10.62 -7.84 -20.48
N PHE A 142 11.63 -8.37 -19.78
CA PHE A 142 12.22 -7.75 -18.59
C PHE A 142 13.69 -7.34 -18.77
N ASP A 143 14.24 -7.55 -19.97
CA ASP A 143 15.68 -7.43 -20.24
C ASP A 143 16.14 -5.97 -20.31
N ASP A 144 15.23 -5.04 -20.59
CA ASP A 144 15.53 -3.61 -20.75
C ASP A 144 14.96 -2.80 -19.58
N ALA A 145 15.62 -1.71 -19.22
CA ALA A 145 15.17 -0.77 -18.20
C ALA A 145 13.80 -0.15 -18.53
N THR A 146 13.51 0.03 -19.84
CA THR A 146 12.22 0.53 -20.34
C THR A 146 11.10 -0.45 -20.05
N ASP A 147 11.34 -1.73 -20.23
CA ASP A 147 10.36 -2.80 -20.03
C ASP A 147 10.12 -3.07 -18.55
N ARG A 148 11.14 -2.95 -17.70
CA ARG A 148 10.98 -2.97 -16.24
C ARG A 148 10.10 -1.81 -15.74
N HIS A 149 10.26 -0.60 -16.29
CA HIS A 149 9.37 0.52 -16.00
C HIS A 149 7.94 0.24 -16.49
N MET A 150 7.79 -0.30 -17.70
CA MET A 150 6.49 -0.68 -18.25
C MET A 150 5.80 -1.76 -17.39
N PHE A 151 6.58 -2.72 -16.86
CA PHE A 151 6.02 -3.72 -15.95
C PHE A 151 5.65 -3.12 -14.58
N GLY A 152 6.43 -2.18 -14.07
CA GLY A 152 6.07 -1.39 -12.89
C GLY A 152 4.70 -0.71 -13.08
N ASP A 153 4.43 -0.16 -14.25
CA ASP A 153 3.14 0.45 -14.60
C ASP A 153 2.01 -0.59 -14.73
N ILE A 154 2.30 -1.78 -15.30
CA ILE A 154 1.35 -2.91 -15.35
C ILE A 154 1.00 -3.33 -13.92
N TYR A 155 2.01 -3.49 -13.09
CA TYR A 155 1.87 -3.90 -11.70
C TYR A 155 1.07 -2.87 -10.89
N GLU A 156 1.37 -1.58 -11.05
CA GLU A 156 0.58 -0.50 -10.47
C GLU A 156 -0.88 -0.50 -10.97
N GLY A 157 -1.11 -0.85 -12.23
CA GLY A 157 -2.45 -1.06 -12.78
C GLY A 157 -3.20 -2.19 -12.06
N ILE A 158 -2.52 -3.31 -11.79
CA ILE A 158 -3.07 -4.44 -11.00
C ILE A 158 -3.37 -4.00 -9.57
N LEU A 159 -2.47 -3.27 -8.93
CA LEU A 159 -2.66 -2.75 -7.58
C LEU A 159 -3.85 -1.77 -7.50
N LYS A 160 -4.02 -0.93 -8.51
CA LYS A 160 -5.19 -0.03 -8.61
C LYS A 160 -6.50 -0.79 -8.85
N ASP A 161 -6.47 -1.93 -9.53
CA ASP A 161 -7.64 -2.78 -9.71
C ASP A 161 -8.00 -3.53 -8.44
N LEU A 162 -7.01 -3.95 -7.63
CA LEU A 162 -7.23 -4.40 -6.24
C LEU A 162 -8.01 -3.36 -5.45
N GLN A 163 -7.67 -2.10 -5.67
CA GLN A 163 -8.36 -0.97 -5.07
C GLN A 163 -9.87 -1.00 -5.29
N SER A 164 -10.37 -1.50 -6.36
CA SER A 164 -11.79 -1.56 -6.67
C SER A 164 -12.48 -2.86 -6.26
N ALA A 165 -11.75 -3.84 -5.72
CA ALA A 165 -12.23 -5.19 -5.44
C ALA A 165 -12.74 -5.41 -4.00
N GLY A 166 -13.27 -4.39 -3.34
CA GLY A 166 -13.87 -4.51 -2.00
C GLY A 166 -12.82 -4.63 -0.89
N ASN A 167 -12.89 -5.69 -0.07
CA ASN A 167 -12.01 -5.87 1.11
C ASN A 167 -10.49 -5.91 0.79
N ALA A 168 -10.10 -6.02 -0.46
CA ALA A 168 -8.70 -5.95 -0.86
C ALA A 168 -8.14 -4.51 -0.93
N GLY A 169 -9.00 -3.51 -0.85
CA GLY A 169 -8.62 -2.10 -0.95
C GLY A 169 -7.90 -1.53 0.26
N GLU A 170 -8.00 -2.15 1.40
CA GLU A 170 -7.32 -1.73 2.63
C GLU A 170 -5.79 -1.83 2.56
N PHE A 171 -5.23 -2.42 1.49
CA PHE A 171 -3.79 -2.66 1.35
C PHE A 171 -3.06 -1.67 0.45
N TYR A 172 -3.77 -0.74 -0.18
CA TYR A 172 -3.15 0.17 -1.14
C TYR A 172 -3.20 1.62 -0.70
N THR A 173 -2.04 2.22 -0.51
CA THR A 173 -1.86 3.66 -0.30
C THR A 173 -1.52 4.33 -1.63
N PRO A 174 -2.19 5.45 -2.03
CA PRO A 174 -1.89 6.15 -3.27
C PRO A 174 -0.39 6.50 -3.40
N ARG A 175 0.22 6.20 -4.54
CA ARG A 175 1.66 6.43 -4.77
C ARG A 175 2.07 7.89 -4.56
N ALA A 176 1.25 8.83 -5.01
CA ALA A 176 1.50 10.25 -4.76
C ALA A 176 1.67 10.58 -3.27
N LEU A 177 0.93 9.89 -2.41
CA LEU A 177 1.00 10.08 -0.97
C LEU A 177 2.24 9.41 -0.37
N THR A 178 2.57 8.17 -0.79
CA THR A 178 3.79 7.50 -0.33
C THR A 178 5.04 8.23 -0.78
N ASP A 179 5.09 8.73 -2.01
CA ASP A 179 6.20 9.52 -2.54
C ASP A 179 6.36 10.84 -1.79
N PHE A 180 5.25 11.55 -1.53
CA PHE A 180 5.28 12.76 -0.73
C PHE A 180 5.84 12.51 0.68
N ILE A 181 5.34 11.50 1.37
CA ILE A 181 5.79 11.16 2.73
C ILE A 181 7.28 10.82 2.74
N ILE A 182 7.76 10.01 1.80
CA ILE A 182 9.18 9.65 1.70
C ILE A 182 10.03 10.88 1.36
N GLN A 183 9.57 11.80 0.50
CA GLN A 183 10.27 13.05 0.23
C GLN A 183 10.44 13.91 1.50
N GLN A 184 9.41 13.99 2.34
CA GLN A 184 9.50 14.74 3.61
C GLN A 184 10.41 14.04 4.63
N LEU A 185 10.39 12.72 4.69
CA LEU A 185 11.29 11.94 5.54
C LEU A 185 12.75 11.96 5.03
N SER A 186 12.97 12.17 3.74
CA SER A 186 14.29 12.32 3.10
C SER A 186 15.31 11.27 3.55
N PRO A 187 15.08 9.96 3.33
CA PRO A 187 16.03 8.93 3.71
C PRO A 187 17.35 9.05 2.94
N VAL A 188 18.45 8.64 3.56
CA VAL A 188 19.78 8.62 2.95
C VAL A 188 20.33 7.20 2.88
N LEU A 189 21.23 6.94 1.92
CA LEU A 189 21.89 5.63 1.81
C LEU A 189 22.63 5.29 3.11
N GLY A 190 22.43 4.06 3.59
CA GLY A 190 22.93 3.58 4.88
C GLY A 190 21.88 3.63 6.00
N GLU A 191 20.80 4.38 5.84
CA GLU A 191 19.63 4.27 6.70
C GLU A 191 18.74 3.10 6.27
N THR A 192 17.98 2.57 7.23
CA THR A 192 16.96 1.56 6.97
C THR A 192 15.58 2.18 7.10
N VAL A 193 14.78 2.04 6.06
CA VAL A 193 13.36 2.45 6.03
C VAL A 193 12.49 1.24 6.34
N GLY A 194 11.63 1.33 7.36
CA GLY A 194 10.74 0.27 7.82
C GLY A 194 9.27 0.58 7.53
N ASP A 195 8.53 -0.47 7.11
CA ASP A 195 7.07 -0.49 7.03
C ASP A 195 6.56 -1.82 7.60
N PHE A 196 5.92 -1.78 8.78
CA PHE A 196 5.47 -2.96 9.49
C PHE A 196 4.01 -3.35 9.19
N THR A 197 3.42 -2.70 8.19
CA THR A 197 2.14 -3.04 7.55
C THR A 197 2.26 -2.82 6.05
N SER A 198 3.28 -3.46 5.46
CA SER A 198 3.79 -3.06 4.15
C SER A 198 2.77 -3.15 3.01
N GLY A 199 1.68 -3.90 3.20
CA GLY A 199 0.67 -4.08 2.18
C GLY A 199 1.30 -4.52 0.86
N THR A 200 1.14 -3.74 -0.18
CA THR A 200 1.75 -3.97 -1.50
C THR A 200 3.18 -3.42 -1.64
N GLY A 201 3.79 -2.96 -0.55
CA GLY A 201 5.14 -2.39 -0.53
C GLY A 201 5.24 -0.93 -0.98
N GLY A 202 4.13 -0.17 -0.87
CA GLY A 202 4.04 1.19 -1.39
C GLY A 202 5.10 2.15 -0.84
N PHE A 203 5.24 2.24 0.46
CA PHE A 203 6.26 3.10 1.08
C PHE A 203 7.68 2.60 0.81
N LEU A 204 7.89 1.28 0.81
CA LEU A 204 9.20 0.69 0.57
C LEU A 204 9.69 0.97 -0.85
N THR A 205 8.83 0.85 -1.86
CA THR A 205 9.19 1.17 -3.25
C THR A 205 9.37 2.66 -3.48
N SER A 206 8.55 3.52 -2.85
CA SER A 206 8.81 4.98 -2.87
C SER A 206 10.16 5.34 -2.24
N ALA A 207 10.55 4.65 -1.14
CA ALA A 207 11.87 4.82 -0.53
C ALA A 207 13.00 4.36 -1.46
N LEU A 208 12.86 3.21 -2.12
CA LEU A 208 13.83 2.72 -3.11
C LEU A 208 13.98 3.70 -4.27
N ASN A 209 12.88 4.19 -4.85
CA ASN A 209 12.92 5.18 -5.92
C ASN A 209 13.61 6.50 -5.50
N TYR A 210 13.43 6.90 -4.25
CA TYR A 210 14.10 8.08 -3.69
C TYR A 210 15.59 7.83 -3.50
N LEU A 211 15.98 6.69 -2.93
CA LEU A 211 17.37 6.30 -2.66
C LEU A 211 18.15 5.92 -3.91
N GLN A 212 17.52 5.38 -4.95
CA GLN A 212 18.16 5.03 -6.22
C GLN A 212 18.92 6.22 -6.85
N LYS A 213 18.41 7.44 -6.68
CA LYS A 213 19.06 8.68 -7.17
C LYS A 213 20.39 8.97 -6.46
N GLN A 214 20.64 8.37 -5.31
CA GLN A 214 21.86 8.54 -4.50
C GLN A 214 22.91 7.47 -4.82
N VAL A 215 22.54 6.38 -5.51
CA VAL A 215 23.45 5.25 -5.84
C VAL A 215 24.41 5.67 -6.96
N LYS A 216 25.72 5.70 -6.65
CA LYS A 216 26.78 6.08 -7.60
C LYS A 216 27.89 5.01 -7.68
N THR A 217 28.09 4.22 -6.64
CA THR A 217 29.18 3.27 -6.51
C THR A 217 28.67 1.87 -6.21
N THR A 218 29.54 0.87 -6.30
CA THR A 218 29.23 -0.52 -5.91
C THR A 218 28.90 -0.62 -4.41
N ASP A 219 29.55 0.18 -3.56
CA ASP A 219 29.26 0.18 -2.13
C ASP A 219 27.90 0.84 -1.85
N ASP A 220 27.53 1.91 -2.57
CA ASP A 220 26.17 2.45 -2.52
C ASP A 220 25.12 1.39 -2.91
N ARG A 221 25.44 0.59 -3.93
CA ARG A 221 24.54 -0.51 -4.34
C ARG A 221 24.35 -1.54 -3.24
N ARG A 222 25.40 -1.88 -2.47
CA ARG A 222 25.29 -2.80 -1.32
C ARG A 222 24.44 -2.21 -0.20
N LEU A 223 24.55 -0.91 0.06
CA LEU A 223 23.68 -0.20 1.03
C LEU A 223 22.23 -0.19 0.55
N PHE A 224 22.02 0.10 -0.73
CA PHE A 224 20.69 0.10 -1.35
C PHE A 224 19.96 -1.24 -1.20
N GLN A 225 20.65 -2.37 -1.38
CA GLN A 225 20.07 -3.72 -1.22
C GLN A 225 19.51 -4.00 0.18
N LYS A 226 19.94 -3.23 1.20
CA LYS A 226 19.53 -3.39 2.60
C LYS A 226 18.70 -2.20 3.12
N ALA A 227 18.34 -1.27 2.24
CA ALA A 227 17.75 0.01 2.62
C ALA A 227 16.32 -0.11 3.15
N VAL A 228 15.59 -1.19 2.83
CA VAL A 228 14.19 -1.34 3.21
C VAL A 228 13.93 -2.66 3.95
N ILE A 229 13.05 -2.60 4.94
CA ILE A 229 12.52 -3.78 5.63
C ILE A 229 11.01 -3.65 5.79
N GLY A 230 10.30 -4.77 5.76
CA GLY A 230 8.85 -4.79 5.90
C GLY A 230 8.32 -5.96 6.71
N GLN A 231 7.07 -5.84 7.13
CA GLN A 231 6.27 -6.94 7.66
C GLN A 231 4.87 -6.86 7.06
N GLU A 232 4.34 -8.01 6.67
CA GLU A 232 2.98 -8.12 6.15
C GLU A 232 2.34 -9.42 6.66
N TRP A 233 1.11 -9.29 7.14
CA TRP A 233 0.35 -10.41 7.72
C TRP A 233 -0.40 -11.23 6.66
N LYS A 234 -0.91 -10.57 5.62
CA LYS A 234 -1.77 -11.20 4.63
C LYS A 234 -0.98 -11.77 3.45
N PRO A 235 -1.27 -13.02 2.99
CA PRO A 235 -0.50 -13.70 1.94
C PRO A 235 -0.44 -12.92 0.62
N LEU A 236 -1.59 -12.45 0.11
CA LEU A 236 -1.62 -11.76 -1.17
C LEU A 236 -0.86 -10.43 -1.17
N PRO A 237 -1.06 -9.50 -0.21
CA PRO A 237 -0.22 -8.31 -0.11
C PRO A 237 1.26 -8.63 0.09
N TYR A 238 1.60 -9.66 0.88
CA TYR A 238 2.98 -10.12 1.04
C TYR A 238 3.61 -10.51 -0.30
N LEU A 239 2.94 -11.37 -1.08
CA LEU A 239 3.38 -11.74 -2.43
C LEU A 239 3.56 -10.51 -3.33
N LEU A 240 2.58 -9.59 -3.29
CA LEU A 240 2.61 -8.36 -4.08
C LEU A 240 3.81 -7.50 -3.69
N SER A 241 4.11 -7.36 -2.40
CA SER A 241 5.24 -6.56 -1.93
C SER A 241 6.59 -7.18 -2.29
N ILE A 242 6.75 -8.49 -2.15
CA ILE A 242 7.97 -9.21 -2.58
C ILE A 242 8.23 -9.00 -4.07
N THR A 243 7.21 -9.24 -4.91
CA THR A 243 7.33 -9.05 -6.36
C THR A 243 7.68 -7.61 -6.72
N ASN A 244 7.06 -6.65 -6.03
CA ASN A 244 7.31 -5.23 -6.23
C ASN A 244 8.76 -4.84 -5.89
N LEU A 245 9.33 -5.35 -4.80
CA LEU A 245 10.72 -5.10 -4.44
C LEU A 245 11.71 -5.75 -5.43
N LEU A 246 11.43 -6.97 -5.90
CA LEU A 246 12.23 -7.60 -6.95
C LEU A 246 12.29 -6.75 -8.21
N LEU A 247 11.15 -6.16 -8.61
CA LEU A 247 11.05 -5.23 -9.75
C LEU A 247 11.81 -3.92 -9.55
N HIS A 248 12.05 -3.53 -8.30
CA HIS A 248 12.87 -2.37 -7.93
C HIS A 248 14.33 -2.74 -7.65
N ASP A 249 14.82 -3.81 -8.29
CA ASP A 249 16.20 -4.27 -8.21
C ASP A 249 16.68 -4.66 -6.79
N VAL A 250 15.79 -5.03 -5.89
CA VAL A 250 16.17 -5.61 -4.59
C VAL A 250 16.28 -7.13 -4.75
N GLU A 251 17.52 -7.64 -4.80
CA GLU A 251 17.79 -9.06 -5.04
C GLU A 251 17.31 -9.98 -3.92
N SER A 252 17.22 -9.46 -2.70
CA SER A 252 16.82 -10.21 -1.51
C SER A 252 15.85 -9.38 -0.67
N PRO A 253 14.57 -9.30 -1.07
CA PRO A 253 13.56 -8.53 -0.33
C PRO A 253 13.48 -8.93 1.14
N ASN A 254 13.68 -7.97 2.05
CA ASN A 254 13.59 -8.19 3.49
C ASN A 254 12.20 -7.84 4.02
N ILE A 255 11.20 -8.57 3.55
CA ILE A 255 9.84 -8.51 4.07
C ILE A 255 9.54 -9.83 4.78
N ARG A 256 8.98 -9.77 5.99
CA ARG A 256 8.59 -10.96 6.75
C ARG A 256 7.09 -11.16 6.66
N HIS A 257 6.67 -12.39 6.39
CA HIS A 257 5.26 -12.79 6.45
C HIS A 257 4.92 -13.14 7.90
N CYS A 258 4.45 -12.16 8.67
CA CYS A 258 4.13 -12.33 10.09
C CYS A 258 3.20 -11.24 10.62
N ASP A 259 2.56 -11.52 11.76
CA ASP A 259 1.84 -10.50 12.54
C ASP A 259 2.84 -9.57 13.24
N SER A 260 2.83 -8.30 12.89
CA SER A 260 3.70 -7.27 13.46
C SER A 260 3.39 -6.98 14.94
N LEU A 261 2.17 -7.24 15.41
CA LEU A 261 1.76 -7.08 16.80
C LEU A 261 2.01 -8.33 17.66
N GLY A 262 2.49 -9.42 17.03
CA GLY A 262 2.74 -10.71 17.68
C GLY A 262 3.98 -10.75 18.58
N THR A 263 4.83 -9.73 18.57
CA THR A 263 6.06 -9.65 19.38
C THR A 263 5.87 -8.72 20.57
N LYS A 264 6.33 -9.13 21.77
CA LYS A 264 6.30 -8.26 22.95
C LYS A 264 7.18 -7.02 22.74
N MET A 265 6.69 -5.86 23.11
CA MET A 265 7.43 -4.59 22.98
C MET A 265 8.76 -4.62 23.71
N SER A 266 8.84 -5.33 24.88
CA SER A 266 10.08 -5.51 25.65
C SER A 266 11.15 -6.35 24.98
N ASP A 267 10.80 -7.16 23.98
CA ASP A 267 11.70 -8.12 23.34
C ASP A 267 12.45 -7.50 22.17
N PHE A 268 12.02 -6.31 21.70
CA PHE A 268 12.73 -5.59 20.64
C PHE A 268 14.08 -5.06 21.13
N LYS A 269 15.11 -5.41 20.38
CA LYS A 269 16.50 -4.98 20.60
C LYS A 269 16.86 -3.82 19.68
N GLU A 270 18.04 -3.25 19.88
CA GLU A 270 18.54 -2.15 19.04
C GLU A 270 18.69 -2.55 17.56
N GLU A 271 19.04 -3.82 17.30
CA GLU A 271 19.13 -4.38 15.94
C GLU A 271 17.78 -4.50 15.22
N ASP A 272 16.67 -4.54 15.96
CA ASP A 272 15.32 -4.60 15.40
C ASP A 272 14.79 -3.21 15.01
N LYS A 273 15.46 -2.15 15.42
CA LYS A 273 15.05 -0.77 15.17
C LYS A 273 15.54 -0.27 13.80
N VAL A 274 14.83 0.71 13.26
CA VAL A 274 15.11 1.34 11.98
C VAL A 274 15.30 2.84 12.10
N ASN A 275 15.94 3.44 11.11
CA ASN A 275 16.21 4.88 11.09
C ASN A 275 14.99 5.70 10.66
N VAL A 276 14.20 5.16 9.73
CA VAL A 276 13.03 5.83 9.15
C VAL A 276 11.86 4.86 9.16
N ILE A 277 10.68 5.33 9.56
CA ILE A 277 9.43 4.57 9.48
C ILE A 277 8.41 5.37 8.67
N ALA A 278 7.82 4.73 7.66
CA ALA A 278 6.69 5.26 6.92
C ALA A 278 5.60 4.19 6.88
N MET A 279 4.43 4.48 7.44
CA MET A 279 3.38 3.48 7.61
C MET A 279 1.98 4.04 7.40
N ASN A 280 1.11 3.19 6.90
CA ASN A 280 -0.34 3.35 6.92
C ASN A 280 -0.98 2.14 7.60
N PRO A 281 -1.08 2.12 8.95
CA PRO A 281 -1.67 1.00 9.69
C PRO A 281 -3.13 0.77 9.33
N PRO A 282 -3.66 -0.45 9.46
CA PRO A 282 -5.07 -0.73 9.21
C PRO A 282 -5.96 0.04 10.21
N TYR A 283 -7.09 0.59 9.72
CA TYR A 283 -8.06 1.31 10.53
C TYR A 283 -9.22 0.39 10.94
N GLY A 284 -9.70 0.52 12.18
CA GLY A 284 -10.93 -0.10 12.65
C GLY A 284 -10.87 -1.61 12.89
N GLY A 285 -9.70 -2.23 12.93
CA GLY A 285 -9.52 -3.61 13.36
C GLY A 285 -9.62 -3.72 14.89
N SER A 286 -10.26 -4.79 15.40
CA SER A 286 -10.20 -5.14 16.81
C SER A 286 -9.06 -6.13 17.05
N THR A 287 -8.16 -5.79 17.96
CA THR A 287 -7.04 -6.66 18.34
C THR A 287 -7.50 -7.68 19.39
N ASP A 288 -7.07 -8.93 19.23
CA ASP A 288 -7.33 -9.98 20.21
C ASP A 288 -6.59 -9.76 21.54
N ALA A 289 -6.96 -10.51 22.57
CA ALA A 289 -6.38 -10.38 23.91
C ALA A 289 -4.91 -10.80 23.96
N ALA A 290 -4.48 -11.74 23.11
CA ALA A 290 -3.10 -12.23 23.07
C ALA A 290 -2.18 -11.13 22.54
N SER A 291 -2.50 -10.54 21.40
CA SER A 291 -1.75 -9.43 20.82
C SER A 291 -1.69 -8.21 21.76
N LYS A 292 -2.80 -7.85 22.42
CA LYS A 292 -2.81 -6.77 23.44
C LYS A 292 -1.83 -7.04 24.58
N SER A 293 -1.64 -8.30 24.99
CA SER A 293 -0.74 -8.65 26.08
C SER A 293 0.74 -8.37 25.79
N ASN A 294 1.10 -8.19 24.50
CA ASN A 294 2.45 -7.84 24.05
C ASN A 294 2.84 -6.38 24.35
N PHE A 295 1.87 -5.57 24.75
CA PHE A 295 2.05 -4.13 25.02
C PHE A 295 2.05 -3.81 26.51
N PRO A 296 2.77 -2.76 26.96
CA PRO A 296 2.64 -2.22 28.31
C PRO A 296 1.18 -1.91 28.65
N MET A 297 0.81 -2.07 29.91
CA MET A 297 -0.58 -2.03 30.36
C MET A 297 -1.29 -0.73 29.98
N GLU A 298 -0.60 0.40 30.08
CA GLU A 298 -1.10 1.74 29.77
C GLU A 298 -1.41 1.97 28.29
N PHE A 299 -0.82 1.17 27.38
CA PHE A 299 -0.99 1.30 25.93
C PHE A 299 -1.90 0.22 25.33
N ARG A 300 -2.53 -0.63 26.13
CA ARG A 300 -3.41 -1.69 25.64
C ARG A 300 -4.72 -1.13 25.12
N SER A 301 -4.76 -0.85 23.83
CA SER A 301 -5.97 -0.42 23.12
C SER A 301 -6.69 -1.59 22.45
N SER A 302 -7.98 -1.43 22.18
CA SER A 302 -8.73 -2.30 21.28
C SER A 302 -8.58 -1.89 19.82
N GLU A 303 -8.13 -0.67 19.56
CA GLU A 303 -7.92 -0.16 18.21
C GLU A 303 -6.53 -0.51 17.69
N THR A 304 -6.47 -1.11 16.53
CA THR A 304 -5.24 -1.58 15.90
C THR A 304 -4.27 -0.43 15.62
N ALA A 305 -4.78 0.72 15.15
CA ALA A 305 -3.96 1.89 14.85
C ALA A 305 -3.19 2.42 16.07
N ASP A 306 -3.79 2.37 17.27
CA ASP A 306 -3.14 2.78 18.52
C ASP A 306 -1.96 1.87 18.83
N LEU A 307 -2.12 0.55 18.70
CA LEU A 307 -1.05 -0.42 18.95
C LEU A 307 0.09 -0.29 17.96
N PHE A 308 -0.21 -0.03 16.68
CA PHE A 308 0.82 0.26 15.69
C PHE A 308 1.59 1.55 16.02
N MET A 309 0.93 2.58 16.53
CA MET A 309 1.63 3.78 16.97
C MET A 309 2.65 3.46 18.10
N VAL A 310 2.26 2.61 19.05
CA VAL A 310 3.19 2.13 20.08
C VAL A 310 4.33 1.32 19.47
N LEU A 311 4.04 0.36 18.59
CA LEU A 311 5.05 -0.43 17.88
C LEU A 311 6.10 0.48 17.23
N ILE A 312 5.67 1.52 16.51
CA ILE A 312 6.55 2.48 15.84
C ILE A 312 7.50 3.14 16.82
N MET A 313 6.99 3.57 17.98
CA MET A 313 7.81 4.19 19.03
C MET A 313 8.90 3.26 19.57
N TYR A 314 8.65 1.94 19.62
CA TYR A 314 9.63 0.94 20.05
C TYR A 314 10.61 0.53 18.92
N ARG A 315 10.20 0.65 17.67
CA ARG A 315 10.98 0.25 16.50
C ARG A 315 11.81 1.38 15.88
N LEU A 316 11.63 2.64 16.35
CA LEU A 316 12.37 3.80 15.85
C LEU A 316 13.67 3.96 16.63
N LYS A 317 14.82 4.03 15.91
CA LYS A 317 16.12 4.33 16.50
C LYS A 317 16.16 5.72 17.12
N ALA A 318 17.10 5.95 18.02
CA ALA A 318 17.46 7.29 18.45
C ALA A 318 17.86 8.15 17.24
N ASN A 319 17.42 9.39 17.20
CA ASN A 319 17.53 10.31 16.05
C ASN A 319 16.85 9.79 14.76
N GLY A 320 16.06 8.73 14.85
CA GLY A 320 15.21 8.28 13.76
C GLY A 320 13.96 9.15 13.60
N ARG A 321 13.30 9.03 12.46
CA ARG A 321 12.11 9.81 12.14
C ARG A 321 11.01 8.96 11.53
N ALA A 322 9.77 9.34 11.78
CA ALA A 322 8.61 8.58 11.33
C ALA A 322 7.52 9.47 10.74
N ALA A 323 6.80 8.92 9.78
CA ALA A 323 5.54 9.46 9.30
C ALA A 323 4.48 8.36 9.28
N VAL A 324 3.35 8.61 9.90
CA VAL A 324 2.30 7.63 10.09
C VAL A 324 0.95 8.20 9.71
N ILE A 325 0.20 7.48 8.89
CA ILE A 325 -1.16 7.84 8.54
C ILE A 325 -2.09 7.27 9.61
N VAL A 326 -2.92 8.11 10.20
CA VAL A 326 -3.88 7.74 11.24
C VAL A 326 -5.27 8.28 10.95
N PRO A 327 -6.34 7.61 11.40
CA PRO A 327 -7.70 8.12 11.26
C PRO A 327 -7.95 9.31 12.22
N ASP A 328 -8.94 10.14 11.92
CA ASP A 328 -9.33 11.28 12.75
C ASP A 328 -9.60 10.90 14.21
N GLY A 329 -10.16 9.71 14.45
CA GLY A 329 -10.42 9.18 15.80
C GLY A 329 -9.19 9.13 16.69
N PHE A 330 -7.99 9.02 16.12
CA PHE A 330 -6.74 9.14 16.87
C PHE A 330 -6.50 10.57 17.36
N LEU A 331 -6.84 11.59 16.58
CA LEU A 331 -6.53 12.99 16.91
C LEU A 331 -7.35 13.52 18.08
N PHE A 332 -8.67 13.28 18.08
CA PHE A 332 -9.57 13.80 19.13
C PHE A 332 -9.83 12.83 20.27
N GLY A 333 -9.50 11.52 20.13
CA GLY A 333 -9.70 10.54 21.21
C GLY A 333 -8.88 10.88 22.44
N THR A 334 -9.51 10.89 23.62
CA THR A 334 -8.89 11.21 24.92
C THR A 334 -9.10 10.10 25.95
N ASP A 335 -9.43 8.89 25.51
CA ASP A 335 -9.60 7.72 26.37
C ASP A 335 -8.26 7.04 26.69
N GLY A 336 -8.20 6.40 27.82
CA GLY A 336 -7.14 5.61 28.44
C GLY A 336 -5.84 5.42 27.65
N ALA A 337 -5.80 4.41 26.78
CA ALA A 337 -4.59 4.08 26.01
C ALA A 337 -4.21 5.18 25.02
N LYS A 338 -5.19 5.78 24.34
CA LYS A 338 -4.97 6.83 23.34
C LYS A 338 -4.35 8.08 23.97
N LEU A 339 -4.85 8.45 25.14
CA LEU A 339 -4.28 9.55 25.92
C LEU A 339 -2.84 9.25 26.31
N ALA A 340 -2.56 8.05 26.86
CA ALA A 340 -1.21 7.65 27.26
C ALA A 340 -0.23 7.67 26.06
N ILE A 341 -0.67 7.25 24.88
CA ILE A 341 0.13 7.28 23.65
C ILE A 341 0.47 8.73 23.25
N LYS A 342 -0.50 9.65 23.26
CA LYS A 342 -0.29 11.06 22.94
C LYS A 342 0.63 11.75 23.95
N GLN A 343 0.48 11.44 25.24
CA GLN A 343 1.38 11.91 26.29
C GLN A 343 2.81 11.44 26.04
N LYS A 344 2.99 10.14 25.72
CA LYS A 344 4.30 9.60 25.37
C LYS A 344 4.88 10.27 24.11
N MET A 345 4.06 10.54 23.09
CA MET A 345 4.52 11.23 21.87
C MET A 345 5.11 12.60 22.18
N LEU A 346 4.45 13.43 22.97
CA LEU A 346 4.95 14.77 23.30
C LEU A 346 6.13 14.74 24.28
N ARG A 347 6.15 13.76 25.21
CA ARG A 347 7.19 13.64 26.24
C ARG A 347 8.49 13.07 25.70
N ASP A 348 8.42 11.99 24.91
CA ASP A 348 9.58 11.18 24.55
C ASP A 348 10.02 11.41 23.10
N PHE A 349 9.15 11.98 22.24
CA PHE A 349 9.40 12.24 20.82
C PHE A 349 9.12 13.71 20.48
N ASN A 350 9.73 14.18 19.40
CA ASN A 350 9.43 15.48 18.82
C ASN A 350 8.33 15.32 17.76
N LEU A 351 7.06 15.46 18.16
CA LEU A 351 5.93 15.54 17.24
C LEU A 351 5.87 16.93 16.61
N HIS A 352 6.44 17.10 15.44
CA HIS A 352 6.64 18.42 14.84
C HIS A 352 5.61 18.83 13.79
N THR A 353 4.85 17.88 13.20
CA THR A 353 3.88 18.22 12.13
C THR A 353 2.74 17.21 12.09
N ILE A 354 1.52 17.71 11.98
CA ILE A 354 0.32 16.95 11.66
C ILE A 354 -0.31 17.55 10.41
N ILE A 355 -0.55 16.72 9.38
CA ILE A 355 -1.19 17.14 8.13
C ILE A 355 -2.55 16.45 8.04
N ARG A 356 -3.61 17.23 7.97
CA ARG A 356 -4.95 16.73 7.67
C ARG A 356 -5.09 16.51 6.17
N LEU A 357 -5.54 15.32 5.78
CA LEU A 357 -5.74 14.93 4.39
C LEU A 357 -7.21 15.10 3.97
N PRO A 358 -7.48 15.34 2.67
CA PRO A 358 -8.85 15.34 2.14
C PRO A 358 -9.55 13.99 2.38
N GLY A 359 -10.83 14.01 2.79
CA GLY A 359 -11.57 12.80 3.17
C GLY A 359 -11.75 11.76 2.07
N SER A 360 -11.55 12.12 0.79
CA SER A 360 -11.66 11.20 -0.35
C SER A 360 -10.34 10.60 -0.81
N ILE A 361 -9.22 10.81 -0.09
CA ILE A 361 -7.88 10.40 -0.55
C ILE A 361 -7.76 8.88 -0.73
N PHE A 362 -8.50 8.12 0.09
CA PHE A 362 -8.59 6.67 0.03
C PHE A 362 -9.86 6.15 -0.66
N ALA A 363 -10.60 7.01 -1.38
CA ALA A 363 -11.76 6.56 -2.14
C ALA A 363 -11.35 5.56 -3.25
N PRO A 364 -12.15 4.51 -3.53
CA PRO A 364 -13.48 4.23 -3.00
C PRO A 364 -13.52 3.39 -1.71
N TYR A 365 -12.39 3.06 -1.05
CA TYR A 365 -12.38 2.11 0.08
C TYR A 365 -13.02 2.62 1.35
N THR A 366 -12.65 3.85 1.71
CA THR A 366 -13.10 4.49 2.94
C THR A 366 -13.29 5.98 2.71
N SER A 367 -14.28 6.51 3.39
CA SER A 367 -14.50 7.96 3.56
C SER A 367 -13.95 8.47 4.89
N ILE A 368 -13.24 7.63 5.65
CA ILE A 368 -12.64 8.03 6.92
C ILE A 368 -11.59 9.11 6.64
N ALA A 369 -11.77 10.26 7.26
CA ALA A 369 -10.76 11.32 7.22
C ALA A 369 -9.49 10.86 7.94
N THR A 370 -8.35 11.17 7.34
CA THR A 370 -7.05 10.71 7.79
C THR A 370 -6.06 11.85 7.92
N ASN A 371 -5.03 11.61 8.70
CA ASN A 371 -3.98 12.59 8.97
C ASN A 371 -2.62 11.91 8.92
N ILE A 372 -1.58 12.68 8.58
CA ILE A 372 -0.19 12.23 8.66
C ILE A 372 0.45 12.88 9.87
N LEU A 373 1.01 12.07 10.77
CA LEU A 373 1.82 12.52 11.88
C LEU A 373 3.30 12.35 11.55
N PHE A 374 4.08 13.42 11.62
CA PHE A 374 5.54 13.41 11.48
C PHE A 374 6.18 13.67 12.81
N PHE A 375 7.06 12.78 13.25
CA PHE A 375 7.79 12.91 14.50
C PHE A 375 9.18 12.28 14.46
N ASN A 376 10.09 12.78 15.31
CA ASN A 376 11.45 12.30 15.43
C ASN A 376 11.67 11.72 16.82
N ASN A 377 12.51 10.67 16.91
CA ASN A 377 12.95 10.13 18.21
C ASN A 377 14.16 10.92 18.73
N GLU A 378 13.92 12.18 19.00
CA GLU A 378 14.88 13.12 19.54
C GLU A 378 14.17 14.22 20.36
N ARG A 379 14.90 14.92 21.20
CA ARG A 379 14.38 16.11 21.87
C ARG A 379 14.58 17.33 20.96
N ALA A 380 13.50 18.06 20.70
CA ALA A 380 13.58 19.31 19.93
C ALA A 380 14.34 20.39 20.69
N GLU A 381 15.07 21.21 19.95
CA GLU A 381 15.69 22.42 20.50
C GLU A 381 14.63 23.36 21.06
N GLY A 382 14.84 23.87 22.27
CA GLY A 382 13.90 24.76 22.96
C GLY A 382 12.66 24.10 23.53
N ALA A 383 12.59 22.76 23.57
CA ALA A 383 11.52 22.04 24.23
C ALA A 383 11.51 22.33 25.75
N GLU A 384 10.33 22.56 26.33
CA GLU A 384 10.16 22.77 27.78
C GLU A 384 10.50 21.52 28.58
N GLU A 385 10.82 21.68 29.86
CA GLU A 385 11.10 20.57 30.78
C GLU A 385 9.91 19.58 30.81
N GLY A 386 10.21 18.29 30.72
CA GLY A 386 9.20 17.23 30.67
C GLY A 386 8.70 16.87 29.26
N PHE A 387 9.11 17.62 28.22
CA PHE A 387 8.75 17.35 26.83
C PHE A 387 9.97 17.18 25.93
N SER A 388 9.85 16.33 24.92
CA SER A 388 10.77 16.29 23.79
C SER A 388 10.23 17.09 22.59
N THR A 389 8.92 17.29 22.52
CA THR A 389 8.29 18.19 21.53
C THR A 389 8.39 19.64 22.00
N ASN A 390 8.88 20.54 21.14
CA ASN A 390 8.81 21.98 21.35
C ASN A 390 7.49 22.53 20.83
N LYS A 391 7.28 22.43 19.53
CA LYS A 391 6.08 22.93 18.82
C LYS A 391 5.59 21.92 17.81
N THR A 392 4.27 21.77 17.71
CA THR A 392 3.60 20.97 16.70
C THR A 392 2.88 21.89 15.71
N TRP A 393 3.19 21.74 14.45
CA TRP A 393 2.53 22.41 13.35
C TRP A 393 1.39 21.56 12.81
N PHE A 394 0.25 22.19 12.58
CA PHE A 394 -0.96 21.61 12.01
C PHE A 394 -1.19 22.24 10.65
N TYR A 395 -1.44 21.44 9.62
CA TYR A 395 -1.71 21.90 8.26
C TYR A 395 -2.86 21.11 7.66
N ARG A 396 -3.84 21.81 7.04
CA ARG A 396 -4.93 21.19 6.30
C ARG A 396 -4.61 21.23 4.80
N LEU A 397 -4.55 20.05 4.17
CA LEU A 397 -4.49 19.95 2.72
C LEU A 397 -5.90 20.02 2.15
N ASP A 398 -6.18 21.08 1.40
CA ASP A 398 -7.47 21.26 0.73
C ASP A 398 -7.53 20.43 -0.57
N MET A 399 -8.75 20.21 -1.07
CA MET A 399 -8.95 19.61 -2.39
C MET A 399 -8.35 20.51 -3.47
N PRO A 400 -7.67 19.93 -4.49
CA PRO A 400 -7.14 20.72 -5.60
C PRO A 400 -8.26 21.40 -6.38
N GLU A 401 -7.95 22.55 -7.00
CA GLU A 401 -8.89 23.26 -7.84
C GLU A 401 -9.48 22.35 -8.94
N GLY A 402 -10.79 22.41 -9.13
CA GLY A 402 -11.52 21.56 -10.06
C GLY A 402 -11.80 20.13 -9.60
N TYR A 403 -11.41 19.76 -8.37
CA TYR A 403 -11.70 18.46 -7.76
C TYR A 403 -12.76 18.61 -6.65
N LYS A 404 -13.91 17.97 -6.81
CA LYS A 404 -14.87 17.82 -5.70
C LYS A 404 -14.46 16.71 -4.74
N HIS A 405 -13.92 15.62 -5.28
CA HIS A 405 -13.38 14.47 -4.54
C HIS A 405 -12.37 13.73 -5.42
N PHE A 406 -11.44 13.00 -4.80
CA PHE A 406 -10.62 12.03 -5.50
C PHE A 406 -11.44 10.79 -5.84
N SER A 407 -11.08 10.13 -6.94
CA SER A 407 -11.76 8.92 -7.42
C SER A 407 -10.79 8.05 -8.22
N LYS A 408 -11.20 6.84 -8.62
CA LYS A 408 -10.39 5.96 -9.46
C LYS A 408 -9.92 6.64 -10.76
N THR A 409 -10.76 7.46 -11.38
CA THR A 409 -10.46 8.18 -12.63
C THR A 409 -9.78 9.53 -12.43
N LYS A 410 -9.94 10.13 -11.26
CA LYS A 410 -9.32 11.39 -10.83
C LYS A 410 -8.56 11.15 -9.53
N SER A 411 -7.51 10.31 -9.60
CA SER A 411 -6.69 9.97 -8.44
C SER A 411 -5.79 11.14 -8.01
N MET A 412 -5.34 11.10 -6.76
CA MET A 412 -4.33 12.02 -6.27
C MET A 412 -3.04 11.92 -7.09
N ARG A 413 -2.38 13.05 -7.34
CA ARG A 413 -1.06 13.17 -7.97
C ARG A 413 -0.11 13.90 -7.04
N LEU A 414 1.19 13.67 -7.18
CA LEU A 414 2.23 14.26 -6.31
C LEU A 414 2.16 15.80 -6.30
N GLU A 415 1.86 16.41 -7.44
CA GLU A 415 1.71 17.87 -7.57
C GLU A 415 0.60 18.45 -6.67
N HIS A 416 -0.39 17.66 -6.27
CA HIS A 416 -1.42 18.09 -5.33
C HIS A 416 -0.86 18.28 -3.90
N CYS A 417 0.32 17.72 -3.59
CA CYS A 417 1.03 17.97 -2.35
C CYS A 417 1.92 19.23 -2.39
N GLN A 418 2.06 19.89 -3.55
CA GLN A 418 2.93 21.05 -3.68
C GLN A 418 2.64 22.17 -2.65
N PRO A 419 1.37 22.49 -2.31
CA PRO A 419 1.09 23.48 -1.27
C PRO A 419 1.68 23.14 0.11
N ILE A 420 1.78 21.86 0.44
CA ILE A 420 2.45 21.42 1.68
C ILE A 420 3.95 21.60 1.54
N CYS A 421 4.55 21.21 0.40
CA CYS A 421 5.98 21.32 0.15
C CYS A 421 6.44 22.79 0.22
N ASP A 422 5.68 23.70 -0.34
CA ASP A 422 5.95 25.14 -0.31
C ASP A 422 5.90 25.70 1.12
N TRP A 423 4.95 25.25 1.90
CA TRP A 423 4.80 25.65 3.29
C TRP A 423 5.83 24.99 4.21
N TRP A 424 6.30 23.77 3.92
CA TRP A 424 7.11 22.95 4.80
C TRP A 424 8.43 23.60 5.23
N ASN A 425 9.09 24.31 4.32
CA ASN A 425 10.41 24.91 4.55
C ASN A 425 10.33 26.30 5.22
N ASP A 426 9.20 27.00 5.11
CA ASP A 426 8.94 28.30 5.73
C ASP A 426 7.57 28.30 6.39
N ARG A 427 7.44 27.47 7.45
CA ARG A 427 6.17 27.25 8.14
C ARG A 427 5.66 28.51 8.79
N LYS A 428 4.46 28.92 8.42
CA LYS A 428 3.73 30.06 8.98
C LYS A 428 2.30 29.65 9.28
N GLU A 429 1.72 30.31 10.27
CA GLU A 429 0.29 30.20 10.50
C GLU A 429 -0.45 30.83 9.31
N ILE A 430 -1.48 30.14 8.85
CA ILE A 430 -2.36 30.60 7.79
C ILE A 430 -3.75 30.74 8.44
N ALA A 431 -4.25 31.98 8.43
CA ALA A 431 -5.54 32.30 9.04
C ALA A 431 -6.67 31.47 8.45
N SER A 432 -7.77 31.39 9.19
CA SER A 432 -9.00 30.77 8.73
C SER A 432 -9.51 31.42 7.46
N ASP A 433 -9.87 30.61 6.49
CA ASP A 433 -10.61 30.97 5.29
C ASP A 433 -12.06 30.49 5.40
N GLU A 434 -12.82 30.54 4.30
CA GLU A 434 -14.20 30.00 4.25
C GLU A 434 -14.27 28.50 4.60
N LEU A 435 -13.12 27.79 4.48
CA LEU A 435 -12.97 26.38 4.80
C LEU A 435 -12.48 26.15 6.24
N GLY A 436 -12.28 27.18 7.06
CA GLY A 436 -11.81 27.11 8.44
C GLY A 436 -10.28 27.23 8.57
N GLU A 437 -9.72 26.81 9.70
CA GLU A 437 -8.30 26.99 10.01
C GLU A 437 -7.42 26.12 9.11
N LYS A 438 -6.44 26.74 8.42
CA LYS A 438 -5.57 26.05 7.46
C LYS A 438 -4.23 25.61 8.04
N ALA A 439 -3.54 26.51 8.75
CA ALA A 439 -2.29 26.16 9.42
C ALA A 439 -2.16 26.85 10.76
N ARG A 440 -1.83 26.09 11.80
CA ARG A 440 -1.68 26.52 13.19
C ARG A 440 -0.42 25.92 13.81
N CYS A 441 0.07 26.57 14.86
CA CYS A 441 1.20 26.07 15.65
C CYS A 441 0.86 26.13 17.15
N PHE A 442 1.15 25.03 17.85
CA PHE A 442 0.96 24.94 19.31
C PHE A 442 2.19 24.36 19.97
N THR A 443 2.52 24.85 21.15
CA THR A 443 3.55 24.23 22.02
C THR A 443 3.02 22.93 22.62
N ALA A 444 3.93 22.07 23.09
CA ALA A 444 3.55 20.84 23.78
C ALA A 444 2.70 21.12 25.04
N LYS A 445 2.97 22.24 25.73
CA LYS A 445 2.21 22.69 26.90
C LYS A 445 0.79 23.08 26.53
N GLU A 446 0.59 23.90 25.50
CA GLU A 446 -0.75 24.27 25.01
C GLU A 446 -1.56 23.04 24.61
N LEU A 447 -0.94 22.07 23.90
CA LEU A 447 -1.60 20.81 23.56
C LEU A 447 -2.00 19.99 24.80
N THR A 448 -1.22 20.07 25.88
CA THR A 448 -1.56 19.44 27.17
C THR A 448 -2.75 20.14 27.81
N GLU A 449 -2.79 21.49 27.79
CA GLU A 449 -3.89 22.30 28.32
C GLU A 449 -5.20 22.09 27.53
N MET A 450 -5.10 21.61 26.26
CA MET A 450 -6.23 21.19 25.41
C MET A 450 -6.57 19.69 25.56
N ASP A 451 -6.20 19.03 26.66
CA ASP A 451 -6.42 17.61 26.89
C ASP A 451 -5.85 16.70 25.77
N PHE A 452 -4.70 17.06 25.21
CA PHE A 452 -4.05 16.34 24.11
C PHE A 452 -4.95 16.18 22.87
N ASN A 453 -5.86 17.12 22.63
CA ASN A 453 -6.64 17.16 21.40
C ASN A 453 -5.75 17.62 20.24
N PHE A 454 -5.40 16.69 19.33
CA PHE A 454 -4.58 16.96 18.15
C PHE A 454 -5.43 17.34 16.91
N ASP A 455 -6.74 17.51 17.05
CA ASP A 455 -7.64 17.95 15.98
C ASP A 455 -7.72 19.48 15.93
N GLN A 456 -6.64 20.14 15.46
CA GLN A 456 -6.50 21.59 15.48
C GLN A 456 -6.69 22.28 14.11
N CYS A 457 -6.75 21.50 13.00
CA CYS A 457 -7.09 22.01 11.66
C CYS A 457 -8.29 21.24 11.12
N LYS A 458 -9.47 21.74 11.38
CA LYS A 458 -10.73 21.11 10.99
C LYS A 458 -11.09 21.51 9.57
N PHE A 459 -11.52 20.54 8.74
CA PHE A 459 -12.38 20.88 7.62
C PHE A 459 -13.66 21.52 8.18
N PRO A 460 -14.23 22.52 7.52
CA PRO A 460 -15.53 22.99 7.89
C PRO A 460 -16.45 21.77 7.89
N LYS A 461 -17.16 21.56 8.97
CA LYS A 461 -18.34 20.73 8.89
C LYS A 461 -19.27 21.52 7.94
N ASP A 462 -19.61 20.93 6.80
CA ASP A 462 -20.87 21.30 6.18
C ASP A 462 -21.90 21.14 7.30
N GLU A 463 -22.31 22.24 7.90
CA GLU A 463 -23.53 22.24 8.67
C GLU A 463 -24.59 21.90 7.62
N GLU A 464 -24.87 20.59 7.50
CA GLU A 464 -26.08 20.16 6.81
C GLU A 464 -27.20 20.89 7.56
N GLU A 465 -27.71 21.92 6.92
CA GLU A 465 -28.88 22.65 7.40
C GLU A 465 -29.93 21.56 7.62
N ILE A 466 -30.19 21.24 8.89
CA ILE A 466 -31.17 20.20 9.26
C ILE A 466 -32.53 20.80 8.88
N LEU A 467 -32.88 20.64 7.61
CA LEU A 467 -34.12 21.06 7.07
C LEU A 467 -35.26 20.38 7.83
N PRO A 468 -36.35 21.10 8.14
CA PRO A 468 -37.54 20.48 8.72
C PRO A 468 -37.93 19.23 7.89
N PRO A 469 -38.38 18.12 8.50
CA PRO A 469 -38.67 16.87 7.80
C PRO A 469 -39.57 17.03 6.56
N ALA A 470 -40.51 17.96 6.57
CA ALA A 470 -41.39 18.26 5.45
C ALA A 470 -40.60 18.85 4.25
N GLU A 471 -39.65 19.74 4.53
CA GLU A 471 -38.81 20.38 3.51
C GLU A 471 -37.75 19.41 2.95
N LEU A 472 -37.18 18.56 3.81
CA LEU A 472 -36.29 17.46 3.41
C LEU A 472 -36.98 16.49 2.44
N LEU A 473 -38.23 16.10 2.74
CA LEU A 473 -39.05 15.24 1.88
C LEU A 473 -39.38 15.94 0.55
N ALA A 474 -39.77 17.24 0.58
CA ALA A 474 -40.03 18.00 -0.63
C ALA A 474 -38.79 18.08 -1.55
N ASN A 475 -37.63 18.35 -0.98
CA ASN A 475 -36.36 18.38 -1.70
C ASN A 475 -35.99 16.99 -2.24
N TYR A 476 -36.20 15.91 -1.49
CA TYR A 476 -36.03 14.55 -1.94
C TYR A 476 -36.87 14.21 -3.18
N PHE A 477 -38.19 14.48 -3.09
CA PHE A 477 -39.10 14.23 -4.21
C PHE A 477 -38.78 15.08 -5.44
N LYS A 478 -38.32 16.32 -5.26
CA LYS A 478 -37.90 17.19 -6.36
C LYS A 478 -36.62 16.63 -7.05
N LYS A 479 -35.62 16.20 -6.26
CA LYS A 479 -34.39 15.60 -6.79
C LYS A 479 -34.68 14.26 -7.48
N ARG A 480 -35.54 13.43 -6.89
CA ARG A 480 -35.94 12.15 -7.47
C ARG A 480 -36.63 12.37 -8.82
N LYS A 481 -37.58 13.27 -8.91
CA LYS A 481 -38.26 13.57 -10.18
C LYS A 481 -37.29 14.06 -11.26
N ALA A 482 -36.32 14.89 -10.90
CA ALA A 482 -35.32 15.38 -11.85
C ALA A 482 -34.43 14.26 -12.37
N LEU A 483 -34.06 13.28 -11.52
CA LEU A 483 -33.31 12.10 -11.91
C LEU A 483 -34.13 11.14 -12.76
N ASP A 484 -35.38 10.92 -12.44
CA ASP A 484 -36.31 10.11 -13.24
C ASP A 484 -36.48 10.71 -14.65
N ASP A 485 -36.67 12.04 -14.76
CA ASP A 485 -36.74 12.78 -16.03
C ASP A 485 -35.42 12.64 -16.86
N GLU A 486 -34.26 12.61 -16.23
CA GLU A 486 -32.95 12.44 -16.88
C GLU A 486 -32.74 10.99 -17.35
N ILE A 487 -33.17 10.01 -16.55
CA ILE A 487 -33.18 8.59 -16.91
C ILE A 487 -34.08 8.37 -18.14
N ASP A 488 -35.30 8.91 -18.12
CA ASP A 488 -36.25 8.78 -19.23
C ASP A 488 -35.70 9.38 -20.53
N LYS A 489 -35.06 10.55 -20.47
CA LYS A 489 -34.37 11.15 -21.62
C LYS A 489 -33.26 10.24 -22.16
N THR A 490 -32.43 9.71 -21.27
CA THR A 490 -31.32 8.80 -21.66
C THR A 490 -31.87 7.52 -22.29
N LEU A 491 -32.92 6.96 -21.72
CA LEU A 491 -33.60 5.78 -22.28
C LEU A 491 -34.21 6.06 -23.66
N ALA A 492 -34.83 7.21 -23.85
CA ALA A 492 -35.36 7.61 -25.16
C ALA A 492 -34.25 7.78 -26.22
N GLU A 493 -33.07 8.32 -25.84
CA GLU A 493 -31.91 8.38 -26.72
C GLU A 493 -31.39 6.99 -27.09
N ILE A 494 -31.29 6.06 -26.13
CA ILE A 494 -30.88 4.68 -26.34
C ILE A 494 -31.88 3.96 -27.26
N GLN A 495 -33.19 4.11 -27.07
CA GLN A 495 -34.24 3.57 -27.95
C GLN A 495 -34.08 4.06 -29.39
N LYS A 496 -33.80 5.36 -29.54
CA LYS A 496 -33.58 5.98 -30.87
C LYS A 496 -32.32 5.43 -31.57
N ILE A 497 -31.25 5.20 -30.81
CA ILE A 497 -29.98 4.64 -31.32
C ILE A 497 -30.16 3.17 -31.73
N LEU A 498 -30.90 2.40 -30.92
CA LEU A 498 -31.10 0.96 -31.16
C LEU A 498 -32.26 0.66 -32.15
N GLY A 499 -33.08 1.66 -32.52
CA GLY A 499 -34.24 1.45 -33.38
C GLY A 499 -35.34 0.57 -32.73
N ILE A 500 -35.45 0.58 -31.41
CA ILE A 500 -36.39 -0.25 -30.62
C ILE A 500 -37.45 0.63 -30.02
N GLU A 501 -38.73 0.40 -30.28
CA GLU A 501 -39.86 0.97 -29.54
C GLU A 501 -40.22 0.06 -28.35
N ILE A 502 -39.90 0.48 -27.13
CA ILE A 502 -40.32 -0.19 -25.89
C ILE A 502 -41.53 0.57 -25.32
N ASN A 503 -42.70 -0.07 -25.31
CA ASN A 503 -43.91 0.48 -24.75
C ASN A 503 -43.92 0.21 -23.23
N ILE A 504 -43.58 1.21 -22.42
CA ILE A 504 -43.41 1.09 -20.96
C ILE A 504 -44.76 0.99 -20.22
N ASP A 505 -45.89 1.32 -20.85
CA ASP A 505 -47.20 1.36 -20.22
C ASP A 505 -47.90 -0.01 -19.98
N LYS A 506 -47.22 -1.12 -20.13
CA LYS A 506 -47.84 -2.47 -20.02
C LYS A 506 -47.27 -3.40 -18.95
N GLN A 507 -46.39 -2.94 -18.04
CA GLN A 507 -45.86 -3.76 -16.94
C GLN A 507 -45.69 -2.98 -15.63
N LEU A 508 -46.75 -2.38 -15.13
CA LEU A 508 -46.94 -2.02 -13.73
C LEU A 508 -48.26 -2.60 -13.23
#